data_8e6609229d885890add98e8c422ed65e
#
_entry.id   8e6609229d885890add98e8c422ed65e
#
_cell.length_a   1.000
_cell.length_b   1.000
_cell.length_c   1.000
_cell.angle_alpha   90.00
_cell.angle_beta   90.00
_cell.angle_gamma   90.00
#
_symmetry.space_group_name_H-M   'P 1'
#
loop_
_entity.id
_entity.type
_entity.pdbx_description
1 polymer ?
#
loop_
_entity_poly.entity_id
_entity_poly.type
_entity_poly.pdbx_seq_one_letter_code
_entity_poly.pdbx_strand_id
1 'polypeptide(L)'
;PAAPGQWRGGVGIVRVNRFLEPGAYSCEGDRHRDPPRGIFGGYDGLPAMVRHHQGKTATEIPAKVTGRMCEAGDAIELIEPNGGGYGNPKERDRAAIELDLKNGLISREHARKYYGSTAR
;
A
#
# COMPACT_ATOMS: atom_id res chain seq x y z
N PRO A 1 0.71 -1.05 5.73
CA PRO A 1 -0.16 -1.83 6.61
C PRO A 1 -1.58 -1.93 6.04
N ALA A 2 -2.33 -2.97 6.39
CA ALA A 2 -3.73 -3.11 6.01
C ALA A 2 -4.61 -2.02 6.65
N ALA A 3 -5.63 -1.54 5.95
CA ALA A 3 -6.56 -0.56 6.52
C ALA A 3 -7.38 -1.17 7.67
N PRO A 4 -7.47 -0.47 8.83
CA PRO A 4 -8.17 -0.98 9.99
C PRO A 4 -9.67 -1.12 9.77
N GLY A 5 -10.26 -2.18 10.35
CA GLY A 5 -11.70 -2.47 10.35
C GLY A 5 -11.96 -3.72 11.18
N GLN A 6 -13.20 -3.99 11.52
CA GLN A 6 -13.61 -5.31 12.03
C GLN A 6 -13.14 -6.39 11.05
N TRP A 7 -13.36 -6.12 9.78
CA TRP A 7 -12.74 -6.81 8.65
C TRP A 7 -11.72 -5.86 8.03
N ARG A 8 -10.44 -6.15 8.21
CA ARG A 8 -9.39 -5.29 7.66
C ARG A 8 -9.38 -5.30 6.14
N GLY A 9 -8.90 -4.23 5.55
CA GLY A 9 -8.64 -4.17 4.11
C GLY A 9 -7.56 -5.17 3.67
N GLY A 10 -7.56 -5.52 2.40
CA GLY A 10 -6.45 -6.26 1.78
C GLY A 10 -5.16 -5.44 1.81
N VAL A 11 -4.01 -6.10 1.88
CA VAL A 11 -2.72 -5.42 1.77
C VAL A 11 -2.40 -5.10 0.31
N GLY A 12 -1.77 -3.97 0.07
CA GLY A 12 -1.22 -3.62 -1.22
C GLY A 12 0.10 -4.34 -1.51
N ILE A 13 0.56 -4.22 -2.73
CA ILE A 13 1.81 -4.82 -3.21
C ILE A 13 2.78 -3.69 -3.55
N VAL A 14 4.06 -3.91 -3.30
CA VAL A 14 5.14 -3.09 -3.84
C VAL A 14 5.87 -3.92 -4.88
N ARG A 15 5.96 -3.40 -6.10
CA ARG A 15 6.68 -4.04 -7.20
C ARG A 15 7.73 -3.08 -7.74
N VAL A 16 8.95 -3.57 -7.87
CA VAL A 16 10.06 -2.81 -8.43
C VAL A 16 10.53 -3.49 -9.71
N ASN A 17 10.47 -2.79 -10.83
CA ASN A 17 10.96 -3.24 -12.12
C ASN A 17 12.22 -2.46 -12.47
N ARG A 18 13.35 -3.15 -12.61
CA ARG A 18 14.62 -2.54 -12.99
C ARG A 18 14.84 -2.70 -14.50
N PHE A 19 15.21 -1.61 -15.15
CA PHE A 19 15.60 -1.60 -16.56
C PHE A 19 17.03 -2.12 -16.70
N LEU A 20 17.22 -3.18 -17.47
CA LEU A 20 18.56 -3.69 -17.80
C LEU A 20 19.15 -3.02 -19.03
N GLU A 21 18.28 -2.45 -19.87
CA GLU A 21 18.60 -1.68 -21.07
C GLU A 21 17.70 -0.46 -21.13
N PRO A 22 18.06 0.60 -21.89
CA PRO A 22 17.17 1.75 -22.08
C PRO A 22 15.82 1.31 -22.66
N GLY A 23 14.75 1.92 -22.15
CA GLY A 23 13.40 1.59 -22.57
C GLY A 23 12.39 2.65 -22.16
N ALA A 24 11.13 2.44 -22.53
CA ALA A 24 10.05 3.33 -22.19
C ALA A 24 9.06 2.68 -21.22
N TYR A 25 8.63 3.45 -20.23
CA TYR A 25 7.60 3.06 -19.27
C TYR A 25 6.31 3.83 -19.53
N SER A 26 5.20 3.10 -19.55
CA SER A 26 3.86 3.69 -19.59
C SER A 26 3.00 3.04 -18.53
N CYS A 27 2.15 3.81 -17.87
CA CYS A 27 1.14 3.29 -16.95
C CYS A 27 -0.14 4.10 -17.00
N GLU A 28 -1.23 3.45 -16.65
CA GLU A 28 -2.53 4.05 -16.35
C GLU A 28 -2.98 3.51 -14.99
N GLY A 29 -2.68 4.27 -13.93
CA GLY A 29 -3.02 3.91 -12.57
C GLY A 29 -4.24 4.65 -12.07
N ASP A 30 -4.98 4.01 -11.16
CA ASP A 30 -6.05 4.63 -10.38
C ASP A 30 -5.70 4.65 -8.89
N ARG A 31 -6.53 5.30 -8.08
CA ARG A 31 -6.39 5.37 -6.62
C ARG A 31 -5.14 6.09 -6.09
N HIS A 32 -4.50 6.92 -6.90
CA HIS A 32 -3.36 7.72 -6.48
C HIS A 32 -3.76 8.91 -5.59
N ARG A 33 -4.92 9.51 -5.85
CA ARG A 33 -5.45 10.64 -5.08
C ARG A 33 -6.53 10.21 -4.09
N ASP A 34 -7.45 9.39 -4.56
CA ASP A 34 -8.62 8.95 -3.82
C ASP A 34 -8.47 7.45 -3.48
N PRO A 35 -7.90 7.10 -2.31
CA PRO A 35 -7.67 5.70 -1.95
C PRO A 35 -8.98 4.93 -1.77
N PRO A 36 -8.95 3.60 -1.74
CA PRO A 36 -10.12 2.79 -1.43
C PRO A 36 -10.69 3.17 -0.06
N ARG A 37 -11.97 3.54 -0.02
CA ARG A 37 -12.62 3.99 1.21
C ARG A 37 -12.95 2.84 2.14
N GLY A 38 -12.83 3.10 3.44
CA GLY A 38 -13.43 2.26 4.48
C GLY A 38 -14.93 2.55 4.59
N ILE A 39 -15.69 1.55 5.04
CA ILE A 39 -17.14 1.64 5.23
C ILE A 39 -17.57 1.12 6.59
N PHE A 40 -18.71 1.58 7.07
CA PHE A 40 -19.29 1.21 8.38
C PHE A 40 -18.34 1.35 9.56
N GLY A 41 -17.52 2.40 9.57
CA GLY A 41 -16.55 2.67 10.64
C GLY A 41 -15.16 2.09 10.40
N GLY A 42 -14.93 1.42 9.27
CA GLY A 42 -13.59 1.04 8.82
C GLY A 42 -12.81 2.25 8.30
N TYR A 43 -11.49 2.15 8.32
CA TYR A 43 -10.58 3.19 7.83
C TYR A 43 -10.31 3.05 6.35
N ASP A 44 -9.99 4.18 5.71
CA ASP A 44 -9.55 4.20 4.31
C ASP A 44 -8.23 3.45 4.13
N GLY A 45 -8.04 2.92 2.94
CA GLY A 45 -6.78 2.37 2.51
C GLY A 45 -5.73 3.46 2.27
N LEU A 46 -4.53 3.06 1.88
CA LEU A 46 -3.49 3.96 1.42
C LEU A 46 -3.59 4.15 -0.10
N PRO A 47 -3.23 5.33 -0.62
CA PRO A 47 -3.25 5.57 -2.05
C PRO A 47 -2.16 4.77 -2.78
N ALA A 48 -2.35 4.58 -4.08
CA ALA A 48 -1.31 4.11 -4.98
C ALA A 48 -0.24 5.19 -5.19
N MET A 49 0.96 4.78 -5.56
CA MET A 49 2.05 5.68 -5.89
C MET A 49 2.98 5.02 -6.91
N VAL A 50 3.55 5.80 -7.81
CA VAL A 50 4.62 5.33 -8.69
C VAL A 50 5.84 6.21 -8.53
N ARG A 51 7.01 5.61 -8.40
CA ARG A 51 8.29 6.32 -8.31
C ARG A 51 9.24 5.84 -9.39
N HIS A 52 9.94 6.79 -9.98
CA HIS A 52 11.08 6.54 -10.87
C HIS A 52 12.38 6.73 -10.08
N HIS A 53 13.15 5.68 -9.95
CA HIS A 53 14.45 5.67 -9.31
C HIS A 53 15.55 5.82 -10.37
N GLN A 54 16.34 6.90 -10.26
CA GLN A 54 17.49 7.20 -11.10
C GLN A 54 18.73 7.36 -10.22
N GLY A 55 19.56 6.34 -10.18
CA GLY A 55 20.68 6.28 -9.24
C GLY A 55 20.21 6.36 -7.78
N LYS A 56 20.56 7.44 -7.09
CA LYS A 56 20.16 7.70 -5.68
C LYS A 56 18.89 8.56 -5.57
N THR A 57 18.34 9.03 -6.66
CA THR A 57 17.16 9.91 -6.66
C THR A 57 15.91 9.09 -6.95
N ALA A 58 14.85 9.30 -6.14
CA ALA A 58 13.53 8.76 -6.36
C ALA A 58 12.55 9.91 -6.58
N THR A 59 11.88 9.93 -7.72
CA THR A 59 10.90 10.95 -8.09
C THR A 59 9.53 10.32 -8.25
N GLU A 60 8.53 10.85 -7.56
CA GLU A 60 7.15 10.45 -7.80
C GLU A 60 6.71 10.92 -9.18
N ILE A 61 6.07 10.04 -9.93
CA ILE A 61 5.58 10.33 -11.28
C ILE A 61 4.05 10.21 -11.34
N PRO A 62 3.41 10.89 -12.31
CA PRO A 62 1.95 10.85 -12.42
C PRO A 62 1.39 9.44 -12.57
N ALA A 63 0.15 9.27 -12.10
CA ALA A 63 -0.62 8.02 -12.21
C ALA A 63 -0.81 7.56 -13.66
N LYS A 64 -0.85 8.52 -14.57
CA LYS A 64 -1.00 8.29 -16.01
C LYS A 64 0.18 8.93 -16.72
N VAL A 65 0.99 8.12 -17.34
CA VAL A 65 2.18 8.53 -18.07
C VAL A 65 2.39 7.62 -19.27
N THR A 66 2.78 8.21 -20.38
CA THR A 66 3.07 7.48 -21.63
C THR A 66 4.48 7.78 -22.07
N GLY A 67 5.23 6.74 -22.43
CA GLY A 67 6.53 6.86 -23.08
C GLY A 67 7.62 7.51 -22.22
N ARG A 68 7.56 7.42 -20.89
CA ARG A 68 8.62 7.93 -20.02
C ARG A 68 9.89 7.11 -20.23
N MET A 69 10.93 7.78 -20.71
CA MET A 69 12.22 7.12 -20.94
C MET A 69 12.90 6.76 -19.62
N CYS A 70 13.46 5.57 -19.59
CA CYS A 70 14.26 5.02 -18.49
C CYS A 70 15.59 4.53 -19.08
N GLU A 71 16.67 4.81 -18.39
CA GLU A 71 18.01 4.35 -18.73
C GLU A 71 18.31 2.98 -18.11
N ALA A 72 19.35 2.32 -18.59
CA ALA A 72 19.83 1.09 -17.95
C ALA A 72 20.21 1.36 -16.46
N GLY A 73 19.71 0.54 -15.57
CA GLY A 73 19.88 0.71 -14.11
C GLY A 73 18.77 1.48 -13.41
N ASP A 74 17.95 2.24 -14.14
CA ASP A 74 16.75 2.86 -13.57
C ASP A 74 15.76 1.82 -13.08
N ALA A 75 14.91 2.21 -12.13
CA ALA A 75 13.83 1.34 -11.66
C ALA A 75 12.52 2.10 -11.50
N ILE A 76 11.43 1.43 -11.83
CA ILE A 76 10.07 1.90 -11.55
C ILE A 76 9.53 1.10 -10.36
N GLU A 77 9.20 1.80 -9.29
CA GLU A 77 8.56 1.28 -8.11
C GLU A 77 7.06 1.59 -8.17
N LEU A 78 6.24 0.55 -8.23
CA LEU A 78 4.80 0.65 -8.13
C LEU A 78 4.39 0.25 -6.71
N ILE A 79 3.72 1.16 -6.03
CA ILE A 79 3.10 0.94 -4.72
C ILE A 79 1.61 0.89 -4.96
N GLU A 80 1.04 -0.30 -4.89
CA GLU A 80 -0.39 -0.48 -5.11
C GLU A 80 -1.20 -0.07 -3.87
N PRO A 81 -2.43 0.43 -4.06
CA PRO A 81 -3.27 0.80 -2.93
C PRO A 81 -3.65 -0.45 -2.14
N ASN A 82 -3.84 -0.30 -0.84
CA ASN A 82 -4.48 -1.33 -0.05
C ASN A 82 -5.99 -1.09 0.02
N GLY A 83 -6.77 -2.16 0.25
CA GLY A 83 -8.22 -2.06 0.40
C GLY A 83 -8.63 -1.26 1.64
N GLY A 84 -9.80 -0.63 1.61
CA GLY A 84 -10.41 -0.03 2.79
C GLY A 84 -10.90 -1.09 3.79
N GLY A 85 -10.97 -0.73 5.07
CA GLY A 85 -11.51 -1.57 6.14
C GLY A 85 -13.05 -1.54 6.17
N TYR A 86 -13.66 -2.57 6.74
CA TYR A 86 -15.10 -2.65 6.94
C TYR A 86 -15.43 -2.83 8.42
N GLY A 87 -16.36 -2.05 8.94
CA GLY A 87 -16.82 -2.11 10.32
C GLY A 87 -15.82 -1.55 11.33
N ASN A 88 -16.26 -1.42 12.58
CA ASN A 88 -15.46 -0.85 13.66
C ASN A 88 -14.24 -1.72 13.97
N PRO A 89 -13.00 -1.19 13.89
CA PRO A 89 -11.79 -1.97 14.19
C PRO A 89 -11.76 -2.57 15.60
N LYS A 90 -12.39 -1.91 16.57
CA LYS A 90 -12.45 -2.39 17.96
C LYS A 90 -13.25 -3.70 18.13
N GLU A 91 -14.05 -4.04 17.15
CA GLU A 91 -14.85 -5.27 17.09
C GLU A 91 -14.14 -6.42 16.37
N ARG A 92 -12.89 -6.18 15.90
CA ARG A 92 -12.11 -7.23 15.23
C ARG A 92 -11.78 -8.35 16.19
N ASP A 93 -11.97 -9.58 15.73
CA ASP A 93 -11.63 -10.80 16.48
C ASP A 93 -10.16 -10.79 16.91
N ARG A 94 -9.91 -11.16 18.17
CA ARG A 94 -8.57 -11.12 18.77
C ARG A 94 -7.61 -12.12 18.12
N ALA A 95 -8.07 -13.30 17.78
CA ALA A 95 -7.24 -14.31 17.11
C ALA A 95 -6.85 -13.85 15.71
N ALA A 96 -7.74 -13.11 15.01
CA ALA A 96 -7.42 -12.50 13.73
C ALA A 96 -6.35 -11.41 13.85
N ILE A 97 -6.37 -10.60 14.91
CA ILE A 97 -5.33 -9.58 15.17
C ILE A 97 -3.98 -10.27 15.46
N GLU A 98 -3.97 -11.31 16.27
CA GLU A 98 -2.76 -12.08 16.59
C GLU A 98 -2.16 -12.75 15.34
N LEU A 99 -3.02 -13.30 14.48
CA LEU A 99 -2.59 -13.88 13.21
C LEU A 99 -1.99 -12.84 12.27
N ASP A 100 -2.60 -11.66 12.18
CA ASP A 100 -2.08 -10.54 11.38
C ASP A 100 -0.71 -10.07 11.89
N LEU A 101 -0.52 -9.98 13.20
CA LEU A 101 0.76 -9.67 13.83
C LEU A 101 1.82 -10.74 13.52
N LYS A 102 1.46 -12.01 13.65
CA LYS A 102 2.35 -13.14 13.36
C LYS A 102 2.80 -13.16 11.91
N ASN A 103 1.91 -12.83 11.00
CA ASN A 103 2.19 -12.79 9.56
C ASN A 103 2.81 -11.46 9.09
N GLY A 104 3.07 -10.50 9.99
CA GLY A 104 3.66 -9.21 9.65
C GLY A 104 2.76 -8.28 8.83
N LEU A 105 1.45 -8.55 8.78
CA LEU A 105 0.48 -7.73 8.04
C LEU A 105 0.16 -6.41 8.75
N ILE A 106 0.31 -6.38 10.06
CA ILE A 106 0.20 -5.19 10.90
C ILE A 106 1.34 -5.16 11.92
N SER A 107 1.76 -3.98 12.35
CA SER A 107 2.71 -3.81 13.44
C SER A 107 2.02 -3.84 14.80
N ARG A 108 2.79 -4.05 15.88
CA ARG A 108 2.26 -3.94 17.25
C ARG A 108 1.74 -2.54 17.57
N GLU A 109 2.37 -1.50 17.03
CA GLU A 109 1.92 -0.13 17.16
C GLU A 109 0.56 0.06 16.48
N HIS A 110 0.42 -0.43 15.25
CA HIS A 110 -0.83 -0.42 14.50
C HIS A 110 -1.95 -1.14 15.27
N ALA A 111 -1.67 -2.33 15.82
CA ALA A 111 -2.63 -3.10 16.61
C ALA A 111 -3.10 -2.32 17.85
N ARG A 112 -2.19 -1.70 18.59
CA ARG A 112 -2.53 -0.86 19.75
C ARG A 112 -3.38 0.35 19.37
N LYS A 113 -2.98 1.05 18.30
CA LYS A 113 -3.64 2.29 17.87
C LYS A 113 -5.09 2.06 17.44
N TYR A 114 -5.35 1.05 16.65
CA TYR A 114 -6.64 0.87 15.99
C TYR A 114 -7.53 -0.20 16.61
N TYR A 115 -6.95 -1.27 17.11
CA TYR A 115 -7.70 -2.41 17.66
C TYR A 115 -7.74 -2.43 19.18
N GLY A 116 -6.99 -1.53 19.86
CA GLY A 116 -6.88 -1.53 21.32
C GLY A 116 -6.21 -2.79 21.88
N SER A 117 -5.50 -3.53 21.03
CA SER A 117 -4.84 -4.77 21.44
C SER A 117 -3.59 -4.49 22.27
N THR A 118 -3.56 -5.02 23.47
CA THR A 118 -2.36 -5.11 24.33
C THR A 118 -1.63 -6.43 24.09
N ALA A 119 -1.44 -6.84 22.84
CA ALA A 119 -0.69 -8.06 22.54
C ALA A 119 0.68 -7.98 23.24
N ARG A 120 0.89 -8.90 24.18
CA ARG A 120 2.12 -9.06 24.96
C ARG A 120 3.25 -9.59 24.08
#